data_24f12edb4de14ea4ce6ee65035c8a092
#
_entry.id   24f12edb4de14ea4ce6ee65035c8a092
#
_cell.length_a   1.000
_cell.length_b   1.000
_cell.length_c   1.000
_cell.angle_alpha   90.00
_cell.angle_beta   90.00
_cell.angle_gamma   90.00
#
_symmetry.space_group_name_H-M   'P 1'
#
loop_
_entity.id
_entity.type
_entity.pdbx_description
1 polymer ?
#
loop_
_entity_poly.entity_id
_entity_poly.type
_entity_poly.pdbx_seq_one_letter_code
_entity_poly.pdbx_strand_id
1 'polypeptide(L)'
;MLSHKIKRISLYAGIAVAVAASIIGACWVAVDVNASGRVYDDVSQVPAMRYGLLLGTSPVTPRGTHNINFDNRIKAAAELYHACKVRYIIASGGDYRRDAEGNAVLYGCDEPRQMQRALIAAGVDSTHIILDYEGTRTLYSVAKACKVYGLDSVVIVSQDYHNRRAIRQADRYGLYAVGYNATPSPEAGNVVRNTLRETLARVKLYIDLWFGAEPQFASAPDHK
;
A
#
# COMPACT_ATOMS: atom_id res chain seq x y z
N MET A 1 -8.92 12.60 51.22
CA MET A 1 -8.93 13.40 49.97
C MET A 1 -8.06 12.79 48.84
N LEU A 2 -6.87 12.30 49.09
CA LEU A 2 -5.96 11.70 48.06
C LEU A 2 -6.54 10.46 47.37
N SER A 3 -7.17 9.55 48.13
CA SER A 3 -7.83 8.33 47.61
C SER A 3 -8.94 8.59 46.59
N HIS A 4 -9.77 9.64 46.79
CA HIS A 4 -10.83 9.96 45.83
C HIS A 4 -10.30 10.59 44.54
N LYS A 5 -9.22 11.36 44.58
CA LYS A 5 -8.55 11.91 43.39
C LYS A 5 -7.92 10.77 42.55
N ILE A 6 -7.25 9.83 43.21
CA ILE A 6 -6.65 8.64 42.51
C ILE A 6 -7.72 7.82 41.82
N LYS A 7 -8.85 7.50 42.50
CA LYS A 7 -9.95 6.74 41.88
C LYS A 7 -10.54 7.45 40.66
N ARG A 8 -10.71 8.78 40.71
CA ARG A 8 -11.20 9.55 39.54
C ARG A 8 -10.19 9.54 38.39
N ILE A 9 -8.91 9.69 38.66
CA ILE A 9 -7.84 9.62 37.64
C ILE A 9 -7.83 8.24 36.98
N SER A 10 -7.89 7.16 37.78
CA SER A 10 -7.97 5.80 37.25
C SER A 10 -9.21 5.56 36.39
N LEU A 11 -10.35 6.12 36.79
CA LEU A 11 -11.59 6.02 36.01
C LEU A 11 -11.45 6.74 34.67
N TYR A 12 -10.96 7.99 34.66
CA TYR A 12 -10.76 8.73 33.39
C TYR A 12 -9.72 8.07 32.49
N ALA A 13 -8.63 7.54 33.05
CA ALA A 13 -7.64 6.78 32.30
C ALA A 13 -8.27 5.51 31.69
N GLY A 14 -9.12 4.78 32.44
CA GLY A 14 -9.82 3.62 31.93
C GLY A 14 -10.78 3.98 30.79
N ILE A 15 -11.53 5.06 30.93
CA ILE A 15 -12.43 5.56 29.87
C ILE A 15 -11.62 5.95 28.62
N ALA A 16 -10.53 6.67 28.77
CA ALA A 16 -9.69 7.07 27.65
C ALA A 16 -9.12 5.87 26.89
N VAL A 17 -8.68 4.83 27.61
CA VAL A 17 -8.21 3.58 27.00
C VAL A 17 -9.35 2.87 26.26
N ALA A 18 -10.54 2.78 26.85
CA ALA A 18 -11.70 2.15 26.20
C ALA A 18 -12.13 2.89 24.93
N VAL A 19 -12.14 4.22 24.95
CA VAL A 19 -12.44 5.06 23.77
C VAL A 19 -11.37 4.84 22.68
N ALA A 20 -10.09 4.87 23.03
CA ALA A 20 -9.02 4.63 22.06
C ALA A 20 -9.13 3.22 21.42
N ALA A 21 -9.39 2.19 22.23
CA ALA A 21 -9.60 0.82 21.72
C ALA A 21 -10.81 0.74 20.79
N SER A 22 -11.91 1.42 21.13
CA SER A 22 -13.12 1.47 20.28
C SER A 22 -12.85 2.16 18.94
N ILE A 23 -12.10 3.26 18.93
CA ILE A 23 -11.72 3.96 17.70
C ILE A 23 -10.84 3.05 16.82
N ILE A 24 -9.85 2.38 17.42
CA ILE A 24 -8.98 1.44 16.70
C ILE A 24 -9.82 0.31 16.11
N GLY A 25 -10.70 -0.30 16.89
CA GLY A 25 -11.59 -1.35 16.41
C GLY A 25 -12.50 -0.90 15.26
N ALA A 26 -13.07 0.30 15.37
CA ALA A 26 -13.88 0.89 14.31
C ALA A 26 -13.07 1.11 13.01
N CYS A 27 -11.84 1.60 13.10
CA CYS A 27 -10.95 1.74 11.94
C CYS A 27 -10.65 0.38 11.26
N TRP A 28 -10.45 -0.68 12.05
CA TRP A 28 -10.22 -2.02 11.53
C TRP A 28 -11.45 -2.53 10.77
N VAL A 29 -12.60 -2.53 11.41
CA VAL A 29 -13.86 -3.00 10.81
C VAL A 29 -14.21 -2.19 9.56
N ALA A 30 -14.06 -0.88 9.60
CA ALA A 30 -14.41 -0.01 8.48
C ALA A 30 -13.54 -0.27 7.24
N VAL A 31 -12.23 -0.55 7.39
CA VAL A 31 -11.35 -0.93 6.27
C VAL A 31 -11.74 -2.30 5.72
N ASP A 32 -12.00 -3.29 6.60
CA ASP A 32 -12.31 -4.66 6.19
C ASP A 32 -13.68 -4.76 5.50
N VAL A 33 -14.69 -4.08 6.03
CA VAL A 33 -16.04 -3.99 5.41
C VAL A 33 -15.96 -3.28 4.06
N ASN A 34 -15.20 -2.19 3.96
CA ASN A 34 -15.04 -1.46 2.71
C ASN A 34 -14.38 -2.31 1.61
N ALA A 35 -13.38 -3.13 1.95
CA ALA A 35 -12.68 -3.98 1.01
C ALA A 35 -13.36 -5.35 0.78
N SER A 36 -14.46 -5.62 1.47
CA SER A 36 -15.18 -6.91 1.34
C SER A 36 -15.64 -7.14 -0.10
N GLY A 37 -15.41 -8.37 -0.60
CA GLY A 37 -15.75 -8.74 -1.98
C GLY A 37 -14.85 -8.12 -3.06
N ARG A 38 -13.80 -7.39 -2.68
CA ARG A 38 -12.87 -6.75 -3.61
C ARG A 38 -11.42 -7.24 -3.47
N VAL A 39 -11.17 -8.28 -2.68
CA VAL A 39 -9.85 -8.85 -2.47
C VAL A 39 -9.87 -10.33 -2.87
N TYR A 40 -8.90 -10.75 -3.65
CA TYR A 40 -8.85 -12.06 -4.28
C TYR A 40 -7.54 -12.77 -3.98
N ASP A 41 -7.62 -14.08 -3.75
CA ASP A 41 -6.48 -14.99 -3.56
C ASP A 41 -6.28 -15.91 -4.79
N ASP A 42 -7.27 -16.00 -5.66
CA ASP A 42 -7.26 -16.80 -6.90
C ASP A 42 -7.29 -15.86 -8.11
N VAL A 43 -6.27 -15.95 -8.94
CA VAL A 43 -6.12 -15.14 -10.16
C VAL A 43 -7.29 -15.29 -11.11
N SER A 44 -7.92 -16.47 -11.16
CA SER A 44 -9.06 -16.72 -12.06
C SER A 44 -10.26 -15.84 -11.73
N GLN A 45 -10.45 -15.50 -10.45
CA GLN A 45 -11.56 -14.71 -9.94
C GLN A 45 -11.32 -13.20 -10.06
N VAL A 46 -10.08 -12.76 -10.28
CA VAL A 46 -9.77 -11.33 -10.44
C VAL A 46 -10.44 -10.79 -11.71
N PRO A 47 -11.20 -9.69 -11.63
CA PRO A 47 -11.73 -9.04 -12.83
C PRO A 47 -10.58 -8.50 -13.69
N ALA A 48 -10.68 -8.65 -15.00
CA ALA A 48 -9.69 -8.12 -15.93
C ALA A 48 -9.74 -6.59 -15.94
N MET A 49 -8.58 -5.95 -15.77
CA MET A 49 -8.40 -4.50 -15.82
C MET A 49 -7.17 -4.16 -16.65
N ARG A 50 -7.09 -2.94 -17.16
CA ARG A 50 -5.97 -2.54 -18.02
C ARG A 50 -4.65 -2.45 -17.24
N TYR A 51 -4.70 -2.04 -15.96
CA TYR A 51 -3.53 -1.74 -15.16
C TYR A 51 -3.50 -2.54 -13.86
N GLY A 52 -2.32 -3.06 -13.51
CA GLY A 52 -1.97 -3.54 -12.19
C GLY A 52 -1.09 -2.50 -11.48
N LEU A 53 -1.39 -2.18 -10.23
CA LEU A 53 -0.58 -1.32 -9.36
C LEU A 53 0.18 -2.19 -8.36
N LEU A 54 1.44 -2.46 -8.66
CA LEU A 54 2.34 -3.20 -7.77
C LEU A 54 2.91 -2.25 -6.72
N LEU A 55 2.48 -2.43 -5.47
CA LEU A 55 2.95 -1.60 -4.36
C LEU A 55 4.37 -2.00 -3.94
N GLY A 56 5.24 -1.01 -3.80
CA GLY A 56 6.65 -1.15 -3.53
C GLY A 56 6.99 -1.84 -2.22
N THR A 57 8.08 -2.55 -2.24
CA THR A 57 8.80 -3.08 -1.09
C THR A 57 10.24 -3.36 -1.50
N SER A 58 11.19 -3.13 -0.60
CA SER A 58 12.60 -3.39 -0.87
C SER A 58 12.87 -4.89 -1.04
N PRO A 59 13.77 -5.31 -1.96
CA PRO A 59 14.22 -6.69 -2.08
C PRO A 59 15.01 -7.19 -0.87
N VAL A 60 15.52 -6.26 -0.06
CA VAL A 60 16.23 -6.55 1.20
C VAL A 60 15.49 -5.97 2.39
N THR A 61 15.48 -6.70 3.50
CA THR A 61 14.93 -6.23 4.77
C THR A 61 15.88 -5.19 5.40
N PRO A 62 15.44 -4.40 6.40
CA PRO A 62 16.33 -3.51 7.15
C PRO A 62 17.50 -4.21 7.86
N ARG A 63 17.43 -5.54 8.01
CA ARG A 63 18.52 -6.37 8.57
C ARG A 63 19.51 -6.87 7.51
N GLY A 64 19.34 -6.47 6.24
CA GLY A 64 20.19 -6.92 5.12
C GLY A 64 19.87 -8.33 4.62
N THR A 65 18.81 -8.99 5.12
CA THR A 65 18.37 -10.30 4.63
C THR A 65 17.44 -10.15 3.44
N HIS A 66 17.32 -11.20 2.64
CA HIS A 66 16.38 -11.25 1.53
C HIS A 66 14.92 -11.07 1.98
N ASN A 67 14.14 -10.34 1.21
CA ASN A 67 12.74 -10.02 1.54
C ASN A 67 11.76 -10.88 0.73
N ILE A 68 11.28 -11.96 1.32
CA ILE A 68 10.32 -12.87 0.70
C ILE A 68 9.04 -12.15 0.23
N ASN A 69 8.61 -11.09 0.90
CA ASN A 69 7.45 -10.32 0.46
C ASN A 69 7.69 -9.60 -0.89
N PHE A 70 8.94 -9.25 -1.21
CA PHE A 70 9.29 -8.72 -2.52
C PHE A 70 9.02 -9.78 -3.61
N ASP A 71 9.58 -10.97 -3.46
CA ASP A 71 9.41 -12.05 -4.45
C ASP A 71 7.95 -12.44 -4.63
N ASN A 72 7.22 -12.55 -3.51
CA ASN A 72 5.81 -12.92 -3.55
C ASN A 72 4.95 -11.87 -4.28
N ARG A 73 5.27 -10.58 -4.15
CA ARG A 73 4.58 -9.52 -4.91
C ARG A 73 4.93 -9.56 -6.39
N ILE A 74 6.21 -9.78 -6.73
CA ILE A 74 6.64 -9.94 -8.13
C ILE A 74 5.93 -11.13 -8.76
N LYS A 75 5.91 -12.28 -8.07
CA LYS A 75 5.21 -13.49 -8.54
C LYS A 75 3.72 -13.22 -8.79
N ALA A 76 3.03 -12.60 -7.84
CA ALA A 76 1.60 -12.26 -7.97
C ALA A 76 1.33 -11.30 -9.14
N ALA A 77 2.17 -10.28 -9.32
CA ALA A 77 2.03 -9.34 -10.43
C ALA A 77 2.27 -10.00 -11.80
N ALA A 78 3.29 -10.86 -11.91
CA ALA A 78 3.57 -11.62 -13.12
C ALA A 78 2.44 -12.63 -13.42
N GLU A 79 1.87 -13.27 -12.41
CA GLU A 79 0.72 -14.19 -12.55
C GLU A 79 -0.50 -13.47 -13.14
N LEU A 80 -0.86 -12.28 -12.64
CA LEU A 80 -1.93 -11.46 -13.22
C LEU A 80 -1.66 -11.09 -14.69
N TYR A 81 -0.42 -10.77 -15.02
CA TYR A 81 -0.03 -10.44 -16.39
C TYR A 81 -0.15 -11.64 -17.32
N HIS A 82 0.38 -12.80 -16.94
CA HIS A 82 0.30 -14.03 -17.73
C HIS A 82 -1.11 -14.59 -17.85
N ALA A 83 -1.96 -14.39 -16.83
CA ALA A 83 -3.38 -14.70 -16.88
C ALA A 83 -4.21 -13.68 -17.68
N CYS A 84 -3.57 -12.70 -18.34
CA CYS A 84 -4.24 -11.63 -19.09
C CYS A 84 -5.24 -10.81 -18.25
N LYS A 85 -5.07 -10.79 -16.94
CA LYS A 85 -5.91 -9.98 -16.03
C LYS A 85 -5.51 -8.51 -16.02
N VAL A 86 -4.23 -8.23 -16.30
CA VAL A 86 -3.71 -6.87 -16.50
C VAL A 86 -2.81 -6.84 -17.73
N ARG A 87 -2.81 -5.71 -18.45
CA ARG A 87 -1.92 -5.48 -19.59
C ARG A 87 -0.65 -4.73 -19.21
N TYR A 88 -0.77 -3.76 -18.31
CA TYR A 88 0.34 -2.94 -17.86
C TYR A 88 0.50 -3.08 -16.36
N ILE A 89 1.75 -3.03 -15.88
CA ILE A 89 2.08 -3.05 -14.45
C ILE A 89 2.77 -1.74 -14.08
N ILE A 90 2.18 -0.99 -13.17
CA ILE A 90 2.80 0.19 -12.56
C ILE A 90 3.59 -0.31 -11.33
N ALA A 91 4.91 -0.27 -11.42
CA ALA A 91 5.82 -0.60 -10.32
C ALA A 91 6.02 0.67 -9.47
N SER A 92 5.21 0.81 -8.42
CA SER A 92 5.16 2.01 -7.59
C SER A 92 5.93 1.80 -6.28
N GLY A 93 7.03 2.54 -6.13
CA GLY A 93 7.88 2.53 -4.94
C GLY A 93 8.48 3.90 -4.68
N GLY A 94 9.10 4.09 -3.53
CA GLY A 94 9.56 5.41 -3.16
C GLY A 94 10.85 5.39 -2.37
N ASP A 95 11.97 5.40 -3.08
CA ASP A 95 13.29 5.59 -2.49
C ASP A 95 13.89 6.97 -2.78
N TYR A 96 13.12 7.85 -3.43
CA TYR A 96 13.56 9.23 -3.63
C TYR A 96 13.10 10.11 -2.47
N ARG A 97 14.06 10.79 -1.84
CA ARG A 97 13.80 11.91 -0.94
C ARG A 97 14.17 13.19 -1.66
N ARG A 98 13.55 14.30 -1.27
CA ARG A 98 13.98 15.62 -1.72
C ARG A 98 15.09 16.10 -0.80
N ASP A 99 16.19 16.59 -1.40
CA ASP A 99 17.23 17.31 -0.67
C ASP A 99 16.72 18.71 -0.22
N ALA A 100 17.58 19.47 0.43
CA ALA A 100 17.24 20.82 0.90
C ALA A 100 16.91 21.79 -0.27
N GLU A 101 17.41 21.52 -1.45
CA GLU A 101 17.21 22.27 -2.69
C GLU A 101 15.98 21.78 -3.48
N GLY A 102 15.29 20.72 -3.02
CA GLY A 102 14.10 20.15 -3.63
C GLY A 102 14.34 19.14 -4.76
N ASN A 103 15.61 18.76 -5.02
CA ASN A 103 15.95 17.75 -6.02
C ASN A 103 15.62 16.35 -5.53
N ALA A 104 15.21 15.47 -6.43
CA ALA A 104 14.99 14.07 -6.12
C ALA A 104 16.33 13.33 -5.97
N VAL A 105 16.65 12.91 -4.74
CA VAL A 105 17.86 12.14 -4.43
C VAL A 105 17.47 10.70 -4.08
N LEU A 106 18.12 9.73 -4.72
CA LEU A 106 17.95 8.32 -4.43
C LEU A 106 18.44 8.02 -3.01
N TYR A 107 17.57 7.45 -2.17
CA TYR A 107 17.87 7.11 -0.79
C TYR A 107 17.59 5.63 -0.53
N GLY A 108 18.62 4.80 -0.66
CA GLY A 108 18.49 3.37 -0.47
C GLY A 108 18.55 2.57 -1.78
N CYS A 109 17.65 1.61 -1.97
CA CYS A 109 17.57 0.84 -3.20
C CYS A 109 16.54 1.46 -4.17
N ASP A 110 16.81 1.43 -5.46
CA ASP A 110 15.86 1.85 -6.49
C ASP A 110 14.72 0.80 -6.60
N GLU A 111 13.72 0.91 -5.70
CA GLU A 111 12.62 -0.08 -5.64
C GLU A 111 11.91 -0.26 -6.98
N PRO A 112 11.44 0.79 -7.71
CA PRO A 112 10.78 0.60 -8.99
C PRO A 112 11.66 -0.11 -10.01
N ARG A 113 12.94 0.22 -10.07
CA ARG A 113 13.89 -0.42 -10.99
C ARG A 113 14.17 -1.87 -10.60
N GLN A 114 14.26 -2.19 -9.30
CA GLN A 114 14.40 -3.56 -8.83
C GLN A 114 13.16 -4.40 -9.16
N MET A 115 11.96 -3.83 -8.94
CA MET A 115 10.71 -4.49 -9.33
C MET A 115 10.64 -4.71 -10.85
N GLN A 116 11.05 -3.73 -11.66
CA GLN A 116 11.10 -3.88 -13.12
C GLN A 116 11.99 -5.04 -13.54
N ARG A 117 13.22 -5.11 -13.00
CA ARG A 117 14.17 -6.18 -13.32
C ARG A 117 13.59 -7.55 -12.95
N ALA A 118 12.98 -7.66 -11.78
CA ALA A 118 12.38 -8.90 -11.31
C ALA A 118 11.14 -9.30 -12.14
N LEU A 119 10.31 -8.35 -12.56
CA LEU A 119 9.17 -8.60 -13.45
C LEU A 119 9.62 -9.07 -14.83
N ILE A 120 10.66 -8.45 -15.40
CA ILE A 120 11.24 -8.88 -16.69
C ILE A 120 11.79 -10.32 -16.56
N ALA A 121 12.51 -10.62 -15.47
CA ALA A 121 12.99 -11.98 -15.20
C ALA A 121 11.84 -13.00 -15.02
N ALA A 122 10.66 -12.54 -14.58
CA ALA A 122 9.43 -13.33 -14.49
C ALA A 122 8.63 -13.38 -15.81
N GLY A 123 9.18 -12.86 -16.93
CA GLY A 123 8.58 -12.95 -18.26
C GLY A 123 7.58 -11.84 -18.63
N VAL A 124 7.54 -10.76 -17.85
CA VAL A 124 6.74 -9.58 -18.20
C VAL A 124 7.50 -8.73 -19.23
N ASP A 125 6.82 -8.33 -20.30
CA ASP A 125 7.40 -7.44 -21.32
C ASP A 125 7.79 -6.10 -20.70
N SER A 126 9.02 -5.66 -20.91
CA SER A 126 9.56 -4.40 -20.39
C SER A 126 8.77 -3.18 -20.82
N THR A 127 8.15 -3.20 -22.00
CA THR A 127 7.30 -2.12 -22.54
C THR A 127 5.94 -2.02 -21.84
N HIS A 128 5.57 -3.04 -21.09
CA HIS A 128 4.34 -3.07 -20.31
C HIS A 128 4.56 -2.70 -18.82
N ILE A 129 5.78 -2.31 -18.45
CA ILE A 129 6.12 -1.92 -17.08
C ILE A 129 6.33 -0.41 -16.99
N ILE A 130 5.54 0.25 -16.15
CA ILE A 130 5.61 1.69 -15.88
C ILE A 130 6.28 1.89 -14.53
N LEU A 131 7.32 2.72 -14.46
CA LEU A 131 8.02 3.00 -13.21
C LEU A 131 7.41 4.24 -12.54
N ASP A 132 7.01 4.08 -11.28
CA ASP A 132 6.54 5.16 -10.43
C ASP A 132 7.45 5.33 -9.22
N TYR A 133 8.17 6.43 -9.17
CA TYR A 133 9.13 6.76 -8.12
C TYR A 133 8.56 7.62 -6.99
N GLU A 134 7.31 8.04 -7.10
CA GLU A 134 6.67 8.88 -6.09
C GLU A 134 5.81 8.08 -5.10
N GLY A 135 5.80 6.76 -5.22
CA GLY A 135 5.08 5.82 -4.36
C GLY A 135 5.65 5.67 -2.95
N THR A 136 6.14 6.76 -2.32
CA THR A 136 6.71 6.75 -0.96
C THR A 136 5.68 6.34 0.12
N ARG A 137 4.41 6.50 -0.18
CA ARG A 137 3.26 6.09 0.64
C ARG A 137 2.19 5.51 -0.27
N THR A 138 1.45 4.50 0.22
CA THR A 138 0.32 3.89 -0.52
C THR A 138 -0.68 4.94 -1.03
N LEU A 139 -0.96 5.96 -0.22
CA LEU A 139 -1.83 7.07 -0.61
C LEU A 139 -1.31 7.78 -1.88
N TYR A 140 0.01 7.93 -2.01
CA TYR A 140 0.61 8.60 -3.17
C TYR A 140 0.53 7.73 -4.41
N SER A 141 0.84 6.43 -4.30
CA SER A 141 0.70 5.47 -5.41
C SER A 141 -0.73 5.48 -5.99
N VAL A 142 -1.72 5.40 -5.11
CA VAL A 142 -3.14 5.38 -5.49
C VAL A 142 -3.61 6.72 -6.06
N ALA A 143 -3.26 7.83 -5.41
CA ALA A 143 -3.62 9.16 -5.88
C ALA A 143 -3.00 9.48 -7.25
N LYS A 144 -1.74 9.05 -7.47
CA LYS A 144 -1.05 9.21 -8.76
C LYS A 144 -1.70 8.37 -9.84
N ALA A 145 -2.10 7.13 -9.54
CA ALA A 145 -2.84 6.28 -10.46
C ALA A 145 -4.09 6.99 -11.00
N CYS A 146 -4.85 7.64 -10.13
CA CYS A 146 -6.03 8.39 -10.52
C CYS A 146 -5.69 9.75 -11.17
N LYS A 147 -4.94 10.61 -10.45
CA LYS A 147 -4.79 12.04 -10.80
C LYS A 147 -3.79 12.31 -11.94
N VAL A 148 -2.73 11.49 -12.03
CA VAL A 148 -1.65 11.68 -13.01
C VAL A 148 -1.80 10.74 -14.20
N TYR A 149 -2.06 9.44 -13.93
CA TYR A 149 -2.26 8.46 -15.00
C TYR A 149 -3.69 8.40 -15.52
N GLY A 150 -4.65 9.10 -14.88
CA GLY A 150 -6.05 9.19 -15.33
C GLY A 150 -6.78 7.85 -15.32
N LEU A 151 -6.44 6.96 -14.38
CA LEU A 151 -7.05 5.63 -14.31
C LEU A 151 -8.40 5.69 -13.60
N ASP A 152 -9.39 4.96 -14.14
CA ASP A 152 -10.70 4.76 -13.53
C ASP A 152 -10.73 3.46 -12.69
N SER A 153 -9.86 2.50 -13.02
CA SER A 153 -9.82 1.20 -12.36
C SER A 153 -8.42 0.58 -12.33
N VAL A 154 -8.12 -0.24 -11.28
CA VAL A 154 -6.81 -0.86 -11.12
C VAL A 154 -6.89 -2.12 -10.25
N VAL A 155 -6.05 -3.13 -10.56
CA VAL A 155 -5.76 -4.26 -9.67
C VAL A 155 -4.55 -3.92 -8.81
N ILE A 156 -4.74 -3.78 -7.50
CA ILE A 156 -3.64 -3.51 -6.56
C ILE A 156 -3.00 -4.85 -6.15
N VAL A 157 -1.67 -4.93 -6.20
CA VAL A 157 -0.91 -6.13 -5.85
C VAL A 157 -0.06 -5.88 -4.61
N SER A 158 -0.40 -6.53 -3.52
CA SER A 158 0.33 -6.51 -2.25
C SER A 158 -0.15 -7.63 -1.32
N GLN A 159 0.24 -7.63 -0.04
CA GLN A 159 -0.34 -8.52 0.97
C GLN A 159 -1.77 -8.07 1.35
N ASP A 160 -2.63 -9.01 1.78
CA ASP A 160 -4.05 -8.79 2.09
C ASP A 160 -4.34 -7.51 2.89
N TYR A 161 -3.71 -7.36 4.05
CA TYR A 161 -3.92 -6.19 4.92
C TYR A 161 -3.57 -4.87 4.23
N HIS A 162 -2.57 -4.89 3.34
CA HIS A 162 -2.14 -3.72 2.58
C HIS A 162 -3.10 -3.41 1.44
N ASN A 163 -3.58 -4.45 0.72
CA ASN A 163 -4.59 -4.32 -0.33
C ASN A 163 -5.88 -3.70 0.21
N ARG A 164 -6.41 -4.20 1.34
CA ARG A 164 -7.61 -3.65 1.98
C ARG A 164 -7.49 -2.16 2.27
N ARG A 165 -6.37 -1.74 2.83
CA ARG A 165 -6.12 -0.33 3.12
C ARG A 165 -5.95 0.51 1.85
N ALA A 166 -5.27 -0.01 0.83
CA ALA A 166 -5.09 0.67 -0.45
C ALA A 166 -6.41 0.85 -1.21
N ILE A 167 -7.30 -0.15 -1.18
CA ILE A 167 -8.66 -0.05 -1.72
C ILE A 167 -9.44 1.11 -1.07
N ARG A 168 -9.39 1.22 0.27
CA ARG A 168 -10.05 2.32 0.97
C ARG A 168 -9.48 3.69 0.60
N GLN A 169 -8.17 3.75 0.31
CA GLN A 169 -7.53 4.98 -0.20
C GLN A 169 -7.95 5.29 -1.64
N ALA A 170 -8.10 4.26 -2.49
CA ALA A 170 -8.54 4.41 -3.86
C ALA A 170 -9.94 5.02 -3.96
N ASP A 171 -10.86 4.56 -3.13
CA ASP A 171 -12.23 5.07 -3.07
C ASP A 171 -12.29 6.58 -2.79
N ARG A 172 -11.34 7.14 -2.03
CA ARG A 172 -11.25 8.58 -1.79
C ARG A 172 -11.10 9.39 -3.07
N TYR A 173 -10.40 8.82 -4.05
CA TYR A 173 -10.09 9.47 -5.32
C TYR A 173 -11.06 9.06 -6.45
N GLY A 174 -12.08 8.25 -6.14
CA GLY A 174 -12.98 7.71 -7.15
C GLY A 174 -12.37 6.63 -8.04
N LEU A 175 -11.19 6.11 -7.68
CA LEU A 175 -10.53 5.03 -8.40
C LEU A 175 -11.11 3.68 -7.96
N TYR A 176 -11.77 2.97 -8.86
CA TYR A 176 -12.24 1.62 -8.58
C TYR A 176 -11.05 0.66 -8.46
N ALA A 177 -10.87 0.09 -7.29
CA ALA A 177 -9.75 -0.80 -7.02
C ALA A 177 -10.20 -2.14 -6.47
N VAL A 178 -9.54 -3.20 -6.95
CA VAL A 178 -9.58 -4.54 -6.34
C VAL A 178 -8.17 -4.95 -5.94
N GLY A 179 -8.05 -5.83 -4.96
CA GLY A 179 -6.78 -6.35 -4.48
C GLY A 179 -6.53 -7.78 -4.96
N TYR A 180 -5.33 -8.07 -5.43
CA TYR A 180 -4.84 -9.42 -5.59
C TYR A 180 -3.74 -9.70 -4.57
N ASN A 181 -3.92 -10.75 -3.77
CA ASN A 181 -3.07 -11.02 -2.63
C ASN A 181 -1.78 -11.74 -3.04
N ALA A 182 -0.66 -11.12 -2.74
CA ALA A 182 0.63 -11.81 -2.71
C ALA A 182 0.72 -12.65 -1.43
N THR A 183 1.23 -13.87 -1.54
CA THR A 183 1.44 -14.78 -0.41
C THR A 183 2.18 -14.07 0.72
N PRO A 184 1.74 -14.14 1.98
CA PRO A 184 2.44 -13.53 3.09
C PRO A 184 3.74 -14.29 3.41
N SER A 185 4.75 -13.58 3.95
CA SER A 185 5.96 -14.23 4.47
C SER A 185 5.63 -15.10 5.69
N PRO A 186 6.14 -16.33 5.78
CA PRO A 186 5.84 -17.27 6.86
C PRO A 186 6.48 -16.91 8.22
N GLU A 187 7.29 -15.87 8.30
CA GLU A 187 8.01 -15.50 9.52
C GLU A 187 7.08 -14.98 10.63
N ALA A 188 6.86 -15.79 11.67
CA ALA A 188 6.00 -15.46 12.80
C ALA A 188 6.39 -14.17 13.56
N GLY A 189 7.69 -13.83 13.64
CA GLY A 189 8.19 -12.58 14.23
C GLY A 189 7.73 -11.33 13.49
N ASN A 190 7.33 -11.47 12.24
CA ASN A 190 6.79 -10.39 11.42
C ASN A 190 5.29 -10.13 11.70
N VAL A 191 4.54 -11.10 12.21
CA VAL A 191 3.08 -10.98 12.41
C VAL A 191 2.75 -9.89 13.43
N VAL A 192 3.30 -9.94 14.64
CA VAL A 192 3.01 -8.95 15.70
C VAL A 192 3.44 -7.55 15.27
N ARG A 193 4.65 -7.41 14.73
CA ARG A 193 5.15 -6.12 14.26
C ARG A 193 4.30 -5.58 13.11
N ASN A 194 3.91 -6.43 12.17
CA ASN A 194 3.08 -6.03 11.04
C ASN A 194 1.66 -5.66 11.50
N THR A 195 1.07 -6.39 12.45
CA THR A 195 -0.25 -6.07 13.02
C THR A 195 -0.23 -4.71 13.73
N LEU A 196 0.81 -4.46 14.56
CA LEU A 196 0.94 -3.17 15.24
C LEU A 196 1.12 -2.01 14.24
N ARG A 197 2.00 -2.19 13.25
CA ARG A 197 2.21 -1.22 12.18
C ARG A 197 0.92 -0.97 11.39
N GLU A 198 0.18 -2.03 11.08
CA GLU A 198 -1.07 -1.93 10.33
C GLU A 198 -2.16 -1.24 11.16
N THR A 199 -2.22 -1.50 12.47
CA THR A 199 -3.13 -0.79 13.38
C THR A 199 -2.90 0.72 13.33
N LEU A 200 -1.66 1.15 13.46
CA LEU A 200 -1.30 2.56 13.38
C LEU A 200 -1.57 3.13 11.96
N ALA A 201 -1.31 2.35 10.92
CA ALA A 201 -1.54 2.77 9.54
C ALA A 201 -3.03 2.93 9.22
N ARG A 202 -3.92 2.10 9.78
CA ARG A 202 -5.38 2.21 9.63
C ARG A 202 -5.94 3.44 10.36
N VAL A 203 -5.46 3.71 11.56
CA VAL A 203 -5.82 4.96 12.28
C VAL A 203 -5.34 6.18 11.49
N LYS A 204 -4.06 6.17 11.06
CA LYS A 204 -3.50 7.23 10.24
C LYS A 204 -4.27 7.44 8.93
N LEU A 205 -4.73 6.39 8.29
CA LEU A 205 -5.57 6.48 7.10
C LEU A 205 -6.78 7.39 7.34
N TYR A 206 -7.52 7.17 8.43
CA TYR A 206 -8.72 7.99 8.72
C TYR A 206 -8.35 9.42 9.10
N ILE A 207 -7.23 9.64 9.79
CA ILE A 207 -6.70 11.00 10.02
C ILE A 207 -6.40 11.68 8.67
N ASP A 208 -5.69 11.01 7.78
CA ASP A 208 -5.36 11.54 6.43
C ASP A 208 -6.65 11.77 5.59
N LEU A 209 -7.69 10.94 5.75
CA LEU A 209 -8.97 11.13 5.09
C LEU A 209 -9.75 12.35 5.60
N TRP A 210 -9.73 12.62 6.90
CA TRP A 210 -10.49 13.71 7.53
C TRP A 210 -9.76 15.06 7.40
N PHE A 211 -8.45 15.08 7.55
CA PHE A 211 -7.65 16.31 7.53
C PHE A 211 -7.04 16.64 6.17
N GLY A 212 -7.40 15.87 5.14
CA GLY A 212 -7.16 16.28 3.75
C GLY A 212 -5.69 16.26 3.33
N ALA A 213 -4.91 15.26 3.76
CA ALA A 213 -3.54 15.09 3.24
C ALA A 213 -3.59 14.84 1.72
N GLU A 214 -3.41 15.89 0.93
CA GLU A 214 -3.34 15.81 -0.52
C GLU A 214 -1.88 15.64 -0.95
N PRO A 215 -1.55 14.56 -1.70
CA PRO A 215 -0.23 14.40 -2.27
C PRO A 215 0.01 15.46 -3.35
N GLN A 216 1.19 16.07 -3.30
CA GLN A 216 1.70 16.92 -4.36
C GLN A 216 2.60 16.06 -5.24
N PHE A 217 2.30 16.00 -6.53
CA PHE A 217 3.12 15.32 -7.52
C PHE A 217 3.96 16.33 -8.27
N ALA A 218 5.19 15.95 -8.64
CA ALA A 218 5.91 16.68 -9.68
C ALA A 218 5.08 16.53 -10.98
N SER A 219 4.95 17.61 -11.72
CA SER A 219 4.26 17.59 -13.03
C SER A 219 4.81 16.44 -13.85
N ALA A 220 3.95 15.60 -14.42
CA ALA A 220 4.39 14.53 -15.29
C ALA A 220 5.27 15.13 -16.39
N PRO A 221 6.47 14.55 -16.69
CA PRO A 221 7.18 14.95 -17.89
C PRO A 221 6.25 14.66 -19.06
N ASP A 222 6.03 15.69 -19.92
CA ASP A 222 5.28 15.55 -21.16
C ASP A 222 5.87 14.41 -21.99
N HIS A 223 5.24 13.27 -21.97
CA HIS A 223 5.49 12.21 -22.94
C HIS A 223 4.84 12.62 -24.26
N LYS A 224 5.57 13.45 -25.03
CA LYS A 224 5.35 13.59 -26.46
C LYS A 224 5.98 12.43 -27.20
#